data_b7fbc67a2aafab3861ed120bdf17e112
#
_entry.id   b7fbc67a2aafab3861ed120bdf17e112
#
_cell.length_a   1.000
_cell.length_b   1.000
_cell.length_c   1.000
_cell.angle_alpha   90.00
_cell.angle_beta   90.00
_cell.angle_gamma   90.00
#
_symmetry.space_group_name_H-M   'P 1'
#
loop_
_entity.id
_entity.type
_entity.pdbx_description
1 polymer ?
#
loop_
_entity_poly.entity_id
_entity_poly.type
_entity_poly.pdbx_seq_one_letter_code
_entity_poly.pdbx_strand_id
1 'polypeptide(L)'
;MSKPLLLFRGPVKTLSGYGSHSRDILKSLYDMDLFEIKIDSSTWGNTPMTALDTEKNLFHSWIEGNITTTLSSVPDIYIQVTVPNEFQRRGRYNIGITAGIETTIAPKSWVDGINRMDKVITTSTFSRDVLLQTVYNENDKVTGKLIKQYKIEVPLEILHEGVDTSIYTKEESKLDLDLKEDFNYLFVGHWLKGDIGQDRKDVSMLIKCFCESFNDTEDSPGLVLKTSSATFSVKQRELLRERIQSITSRYSNPPSVYLLFGQLTDEEMNQLYNHPKIKSMITLTKGEGFGRPLLEFSMTGKPIIASNWSGHKDFLLMDKAIM
;
A
#
# COMPACT_ATOMS: atom_id res chain seq x y z
N MET A 1 -26.65 -27.38 7.26
CA MET A 1 -25.40 -27.39 8.03
C MET A 1 -25.11 -25.95 8.43
N SER A 2 -24.62 -25.67 9.63
CA SER A 2 -24.17 -24.34 10.03
C SER A 2 -22.96 -23.95 9.19
N LYS A 3 -22.83 -22.66 8.85
CA LYS A 3 -21.64 -22.14 8.18
C LYS A 3 -20.41 -22.34 9.08
N PRO A 4 -19.21 -22.64 8.51
CA PRO A 4 -17.99 -22.69 9.30
C PRO A 4 -17.66 -21.30 9.86
N LEU A 5 -17.13 -21.27 11.10
CA LEU A 5 -16.75 -20.04 11.78
C LEU A 5 -15.41 -19.55 11.25
N LEU A 6 -15.38 -18.32 10.72
CA LEU A 6 -14.17 -17.62 10.27
C LEU A 6 -13.85 -16.44 11.19
N LEU A 7 -12.68 -16.44 11.77
CA LEU A 7 -12.13 -15.27 12.45
C LEU A 7 -11.19 -14.53 11.50
N PHE A 8 -11.54 -13.30 11.17
CA PHE A 8 -10.68 -12.40 10.38
C PHE A 8 -10.00 -11.39 11.29
N ARG A 9 -8.67 -11.34 11.29
CA ARG A 9 -7.89 -10.33 12.00
C ARG A 9 -7.15 -9.44 11.01
N GLY A 10 -7.36 -8.14 11.12
CA GLY A 10 -6.67 -7.15 10.29
C GLY A 10 -7.03 -5.71 10.66
N PRO A 11 -6.32 -4.71 10.11
CA PRO A 11 -6.49 -3.30 10.46
C PRO A 11 -7.68 -2.66 9.70
N VAL A 12 -8.86 -3.28 9.77
CA VAL A 12 -10.05 -2.95 8.96
C VAL A 12 -10.54 -1.51 9.12
N LYS A 13 -10.27 -0.88 10.27
CA LYS A 13 -10.68 0.50 10.60
C LYS A 13 -9.67 1.55 10.16
N THR A 14 -8.48 1.16 9.68
CA THR A 14 -7.38 2.09 9.45
C THR A 14 -7.35 2.67 8.04
N LEU A 15 -6.88 3.92 7.93
CA LEU A 15 -6.61 4.62 6.67
C LEU A 15 -5.22 4.25 6.13
N SER A 16 -5.01 2.96 5.85
CA SER A 16 -3.74 2.43 5.36
C SER A 16 -3.97 1.43 4.22
N GLY A 17 -2.93 1.15 3.41
CA GLY A 17 -2.99 0.12 2.38
C GLY A 17 -3.39 -1.25 2.94
N TYR A 18 -2.85 -1.65 4.10
CA TYR A 18 -3.28 -2.87 4.79
C TYR A 18 -4.74 -2.81 5.25
N GLY A 19 -5.25 -1.63 5.66
CA GLY A 19 -6.66 -1.43 6.00
C GLY A 19 -7.56 -1.61 4.78
N SER A 20 -7.23 -0.99 3.66
CA SER A 20 -7.97 -1.13 2.41
C SER A 20 -7.96 -2.58 1.91
N HIS A 21 -6.79 -3.22 1.88
CA HIS A 21 -6.66 -4.62 1.50
C HIS A 21 -7.48 -5.57 2.41
N SER A 22 -7.49 -5.29 3.74
CA SER A 22 -8.32 -6.04 4.68
C SER A 22 -9.81 -5.90 4.40
N ARG A 23 -10.29 -4.70 4.06
CA ARG A 23 -11.70 -4.46 3.70
C ARG A 23 -12.07 -5.14 2.38
N ASP A 24 -11.18 -5.13 1.38
CA ASP A 24 -11.42 -5.78 0.08
C ASP A 24 -11.56 -7.30 0.23
N ILE A 25 -10.69 -7.93 1.03
CA ILE A 25 -10.78 -9.37 1.34
C ILE A 25 -12.07 -9.68 2.10
N LEU A 26 -12.39 -8.87 3.13
CA LEU A 26 -13.65 -9.03 3.87
C LEU A 26 -14.88 -8.86 2.99
N LYS A 27 -14.85 -7.90 2.06
CA LYS A 27 -15.96 -7.69 1.11
C LYS A 27 -16.18 -8.92 0.25
N SER A 28 -15.10 -9.49 -0.27
CA SER A 28 -15.18 -10.74 -1.05
C SER A 28 -15.73 -11.91 -0.24
N LEU A 29 -15.28 -12.08 1.01
CA LEU A 29 -15.76 -13.11 1.91
C LEU A 29 -17.24 -12.92 2.31
N TYR A 30 -17.64 -11.66 2.52
CA TYR A 30 -19.02 -11.26 2.78
C TYR A 30 -19.93 -11.60 1.60
N ASP A 31 -19.53 -11.24 0.39
CA ASP A 31 -20.31 -11.49 -0.84
C ASP A 31 -20.45 -12.97 -1.16
N MET A 32 -19.44 -13.79 -0.81
CA MET A 32 -19.51 -15.24 -0.96
C MET A 32 -20.57 -15.89 -0.06
N ASP A 33 -20.87 -15.29 1.08
CA ASP A 33 -21.83 -15.78 2.09
C ASP A 33 -21.62 -17.25 2.54
N LEU A 34 -20.37 -17.71 2.55
CA LEU A 34 -20.01 -19.09 2.89
C LEU A 34 -19.67 -19.30 4.37
N PHE A 35 -19.40 -18.24 5.11
CA PHE A 35 -18.85 -18.30 6.48
C PHE A 35 -19.71 -17.51 7.46
N GLU A 36 -19.68 -17.93 8.74
CA GLU A 36 -19.99 -17.06 9.86
C GLU A 36 -18.72 -16.27 10.20
N ILE A 37 -18.70 -14.96 9.89
CA ILE A 37 -17.49 -14.14 10.01
C ILE A 37 -17.52 -13.35 11.30
N LYS A 38 -16.43 -13.42 12.09
CA LYS A 38 -16.12 -12.55 13.22
C LYS A 38 -14.83 -11.79 12.94
N ILE A 39 -14.74 -10.56 13.41
CA ILE A 39 -13.65 -9.64 13.07
C ILE A 39 -12.92 -9.23 14.35
N ASP A 40 -11.60 -9.43 14.36
CA ASP A 40 -10.66 -8.92 15.36
C ASP A 40 -9.91 -7.74 14.73
N SER A 41 -10.39 -6.52 14.97
CA SER A 41 -9.82 -5.29 14.39
C SER A 41 -8.50 -4.93 15.07
N SER A 42 -7.42 -4.87 14.31
CA SER A 42 -6.11 -4.43 14.78
C SER A 42 -5.83 -2.97 14.40
N THR A 43 -4.83 -2.37 15.06
CA THR A 43 -4.26 -1.07 14.69
C THR A 43 -3.20 -1.24 13.60
N TRP A 44 -2.80 -0.14 12.96
CA TRP A 44 -1.68 -0.09 12.03
C TRP A 44 -0.80 1.11 12.34
N GLY A 45 0.20 0.91 13.17
CA GLY A 45 1.03 2.01 13.67
C GLY A 45 0.19 3.15 14.25
N ASN A 46 0.50 4.39 13.83
CA ASN A 46 -0.22 5.60 14.23
C ASN A 46 -1.28 6.04 13.20
N THR A 47 -1.66 5.16 12.28
CA THR A 47 -2.65 5.49 11.24
C THR A 47 -4.04 5.71 11.87
N PRO A 48 -4.78 6.76 11.44
CA PRO A 48 -6.13 6.99 11.93
C PRO A 48 -7.06 5.80 11.70
N MET A 49 -7.94 5.52 12.67
CA MET A 49 -8.91 4.42 12.63
C MET A 49 -10.32 4.92 12.23
N THR A 50 -10.39 5.78 11.22
CA THR A 50 -11.61 6.44 10.76
C THR A 50 -12.01 6.06 9.33
N ALA A 51 -11.57 4.88 8.88
CA ALA A 51 -11.82 4.44 7.50
C ALA A 51 -13.24 3.90 7.25
N LEU A 52 -14.01 3.60 8.31
CA LEU A 52 -15.37 3.09 8.17
C LEU A 52 -16.38 4.24 8.22
N ASP A 53 -17.17 4.40 7.16
CA ASP A 53 -18.37 5.25 7.13
C ASP A 53 -19.59 4.35 7.36
N THR A 54 -19.98 4.22 8.61
CA THR A 54 -21.10 3.35 9.01
C THR A 54 -22.47 3.97 8.76
N GLU A 55 -22.54 5.27 8.49
CA GLU A 55 -23.80 5.96 8.21
C GLU A 55 -24.23 5.79 6.75
N LYS A 56 -23.25 5.76 5.83
CA LYS A 56 -23.53 5.75 4.38
C LYS A 56 -23.24 4.39 3.71
N ASN A 57 -22.47 3.52 4.37
CA ASN A 57 -22.03 2.26 3.77
C ASN A 57 -22.49 1.05 4.60
N LEU A 58 -23.42 0.28 4.06
CA LEU A 58 -24.00 -0.91 4.73
C LEU A 58 -22.94 -1.97 5.04
N PHE A 59 -21.95 -2.15 4.18
CA PHE A 59 -20.85 -3.09 4.42
C PHE A 59 -19.96 -2.61 5.57
N HIS A 60 -19.70 -1.31 5.70
CA HIS A 60 -18.99 -0.76 6.85
C HIS A 60 -19.76 -0.94 8.16
N SER A 61 -21.09 -0.76 8.14
CA SER A 61 -21.95 -1.06 9.28
C SER A 61 -21.89 -2.54 9.65
N TRP A 62 -21.86 -3.43 8.65
CA TRP A 62 -21.71 -4.86 8.88
C TRP A 62 -20.35 -5.21 9.49
N ILE A 63 -19.25 -4.59 9.02
CA ILE A 63 -17.92 -4.77 9.64
C ILE A 63 -17.99 -4.41 11.12
N GLU A 64 -18.50 -3.21 11.46
CA GLU A 64 -18.56 -2.72 12.85
C GLU A 64 -19.41 -3.64 13.74
N GLY A 65 -20.54 -4.15 13.23
CA GLY A 65 -21.44 -5.05 13.94
C GLY A 65 -20.88 -6.48 14.16
N ASN A 66 -19.82 -6.86 13.44
CA ASN A 66 -19.15 -8.15 13.56
C ASN A 66 -17.80 -8.11 14.26
N ILE A 67 -17.36 -6.92 14.71
CA ILE A 67 -16.14 -6.79 15.53
C ILE A 67 -16.37 -7.44 16.88
N THR A 68 -15.46 -8.31 17.29
CA THR A 68 -15.50 -8.99 18.59
C THR A 68 -14.10 -9.11 19.19
N THR A 69 -14.04 -9.11 20.50
CA THR A 69 -12.80 -9.39 21.25
C THR A 69 -12.75 -10.81 21.80
N THR A 70 -13.87 -11.52 21.76
CA THR A 70 -14.02 -12.87 22.35
C THR A 70 -14.78 -13.79 21.38
N LEU A 71 -14.39 -15.05 21.36
CA LEU A 71 -15.08 -16.12 20.63
C LEU A 71 -15.54 -17.18 21.64
N SER A 72 -16.67 -17.81 21.34
CA SER A 72 -17.20 -18.94 22.11
C SER A 72 -16.50 -20.27 21.82
N SER A 73 -15.81 -20.36 20.69
CA SER A 73 -15.12 -21.58 20.23
C SER A 73 -13.90 -21.25 19.37
N VAL A 74 -13.03 -22.25 19.17
CA VAL A 74 -11.90 -22.14 18.22
C VAL A 74 -12.49 -22.03 16.79
N PRO A 75 -12.13 -20.99 16.02
CA PRO A 75 -12.62 -20.83 14.66
C PRO A 75 -12.10 -21.95 13.75
N ASP A 76 -12.94 -22.36 12.80
CA ASP A 76 -12.54 -23.34 11.77
C ASP A 76 -11.45 -22.78 10.88
N ILE A 77 -11.58 -21.49 10.51
CA ILE A 77 -10.61 -20.76 9.70
C ILE A 77 -10.22 -19.47 10.43
N TYR A 78 -8.93 -19.22 10.49
CA TYR A 78 -8.36 -17.95 10.94
C TYR A 78 -7.60 -17.29 9.81
N ILE A 79 -7.96 -16.06 9.46
CA ILE A 79 -7.25 -15.22 8.49
C ILE A 79 -6.63 -14.04 9.23
N GLN A 80 -5.33 -13.82 9.06
CA GLN A 80 -4.64 -12.65 9.61
C GLN A 80 -3.96 -11.85 8.52
N VAL A 81 -4.33 -10.57 8.40
CA VAL A 81 -3.75 -9.60 7.45
C VAL A 81 -2.80 -8.68 8.20
N THR A 82 -1.49 -8.91 8.09
CA THR A 82 -0.44 -8.13 8.76
C THR A 82 0.95 -8.48 8.21
N VAL A 83 2.01 -7.91 8.80
CA VAL A 83 3.41 -8.31 8.53
C VAL A 83 3.72 -9.69 9.13
N PRO A 84 4.51 -10.54 8.45
CA PRO A 84 4.66 -11.94 8.81
C PRO A 84 5.17 -12.24 10.23
N ASN A 85 6.02 -11.38 10.81
CA ASN A 85 6.51 -11.61 12.19
C ASN A 85 5.40 -11.56 13.23
N GLU A 86 4.24 -10.96 12.93
CA GLU A 86 3.06 -10.88 13.79
C GLU A 86 2.08 -12.03 13.62
N PHE A 87 2.27 -12.91 12.63
CA PHE A 87 1.37 -14.03 12.39
C PHE A 87 1.24 -14.94 13.61
N GLN A 88 0.01 -15.35 13.93
CA GLN A 88 -0.35 -16.20 15.06
C GLN A 88 -1.28 -17.32 14.62
N ARG A 89 -1.22 -18.46 15.29
CA ARG A 89 -2.20 -19.54 15.10
C ARG A 89 -3.33 -19.36 16.10
N ARG A 90 -4.56 -19.21 15.59
CA ARG A 90 -5.76 -19.04 16.42
C ARG A 90 -6.95 -19.89 15.95
N GLY A 91 -6.84 -20.51 14.79
CA GLY A 91 -7.86 -21.35 14.18
C GLY A 91 -7.40 -22.80 14.00
N ARG A 92 -8.32 -23.64 13.54
CA ARG A 92 -7.99 -24.99 13.09
C ARG A 92 -7.17 -24.95 11.81
N TYR A 93 -7.49 -24.03 10.90
CA TYR A 93 -6.73 -23.72 9.69
C TYR A 93 -6.38 -22.22 9.68
N ASN A 94 -5.11 -21.87 9.47
CA ASN A 94 -4.58 -20.53 9.67
C ASN A 94 -3.97 -20.01 8.39
N ILE A 95 -4.49 -18.90 7.87
CA ILE A 95 -4.03 -18.24 6.65
C ILE A 95 -3.43 -16.88 7.03
N GLY A 96 -2.16 -16.68 6.69
CA GLY A 96 -1.52 -15.37 6.77
C GLY A 96 -1.63 -14.63 5.45
N ILE A 97 -1.98 -13.35 5.47
CA ILE A 97 -1.99 -12.49 4.28
C ILE A 97 -1.10 -11.29 4.56
N THR A 98 -0.17 -11.02 3.65
CA THR A 98 0.75 -9.89 3.75
C THR A 98 0.86 -9.16 2.42
N ALA A 99 0.97 -7.82 2.46
CA ALA A 99 1.25 -7.01 1.28
C ALA A 99 2.66 -7.29 0.70
N GLY A 100 3.42 -8.14 1.34
CA GLY A 100 4.72 -8.58 0.88
C GLY A 100 5.85 -7.67 1.34
N ILE A 101 6.93 -7.67 0.58
CA ILE A 101 8.18 -7.02 0.92
C ILE A 101 8.61 -6.06 -0.19
N GLU A 102 9.30 -4.99 0.21
CA GLU A 102 9.83 -3.97 -0.71
C GLU A 102 11.36 -4.01 -0.84
N THR A 103 12.01 -5.07 -0.34
CA THR A 103 13.46 -5.31 -0.39
C THR A 103 13.78 -6.65 -1.02
N THR A 104 15.06 -6.96 -1.23
CA THR A 104 15.51 -8.19 -1.88
C THR A 104 15.72 -9.38 -0.93
N ILE A 105 15.52 -9.16 0.37
CA ILE A 105 15.61 -10.20 1.40
C ILE A 105 14.64 -9.89 2.54
N ALA A 106 13.96 -10.89 3.06
CA ALA A 106 13.08 -10.77 4.21
C ALA A 106 13.85 -10.99 5.53
N PRO A 107 13.48 -10.34 6.64
CA PRO A 107 14.03 -10.65 7.94
C PRO A 107 13.77 -12.10 8.34
N LYS A 108 14.70 -12.72 9.10
CA LYS A 108 14.51 -14.08 9.61
C LYS A 108 13.20 -14.26 10.40
N SER A 109 12.80 -13.23 11.16
CA SER A 109 11.53 -13.22 11.90
C SER A 109 10.30 -13.35 11.01
N TRP A 110 10.38 -12.94 9.73
CA TRP A 110 9.32 -13.13 8.75
C TRP A 110 9.24 -14.58 8.28
N VAL A 111 10.39 -15.22 8.05
CA VAL A 111 10.45 -16.66 7.72
C VAL A 111 9.83 -17.47 8.85
N ASP A 112 10.22 -17.19 10.11
CA ASP A 112 9.68 -17.84 11.29
C ASP A 112 8.15 -17.59 11.43
N GLY A 113 7.69 -16.38 11.09
CA GLY A 113 6.29 -16.00 11.13
C GLY A 113 5.45 -16.72 10.08
N ILE A 114 5.92 -16.76 8.86
CA ILE A 114 5.28 -17.46 7.75
C ILE A 114 5.10 -18.94 8.06
N ASN A 115 6.15 -19.58 8.59
CA ASN A 115 6.11 -21.01 8.92
C ASN A 115 5.20 -21.36 10.13
N ARG A 116 4.65 -20.36 10.82
CA ARG A 116 3.59 -20.60 11.84
C ARG A 116 2.21 -20.84 11.23
N MET A 117 1.98 -20.43 9.96
CA MET A 117 0.68 -20.54 9.30
C MET A 117 0.56 -21.89 8.57
N ASP A 118 -0.66 -22.26 8.18
CA ASP A 118 -0.90 -23.43 7.33
C ASP A 118 -0.79 -23.05 5.84
N LYS A 119 -1.03 -21.78 5.51
CA LYS A 119 -0.85 -21.18 4.19
C LYS A 119 -0.57 -19.69 4.35
N VAL A 120 0.25 -19.12 3.45
CA VAL A 120 0.42 -17.67 3.37
C VAL A 120 0.14 -17.18 1.96
N ILE A 121 -0.44 -15.99 1.87
CA ILE A 121 -0.78 -15.30 0.64
C ILE A 121 -0.03 -13.97 0.63
N THR A 122 0.55 -13.63 -0.50
CA THR A 122 1.18 -12.32 -0.76
C THR A 122 0.61 -11.68 -2.02
N THR A 123 0.83 -10.38 -2.18
CA THR A 123 0.12 -9.58 -3.19
C THR A 123 0.81 -9.55 -4.55
N SER A 124 2.05 -10.03 -4.67
CA SER A 124 2.79 -9.97 -5.95
C SER A 124 3.77 -11.12 -6.14
N THR A 125 4.10 -11.37 -7.42
CA THR A 125 5.15 -12.31 -7.83
C THR A 125 6.48 -11.94 -7.20
N PHE A 126 6.84 -10.65 -7.23
CA PHE A 126 8.06 -10.15 -6.61
C PHE A 126 8.14 -10.51 -5.12
N SER A 127 7.10 -10.22 -4.36
CA SER A 127 7.06 -10.51 -2.92
C SER A 127 7.17 -12.01 -2.64
N ARG A 128 6.43 -12.85 -3.38
CA ARG A 128 6.53 -14.32 -3.26
C ARG A 128 7.96 -14.79 -3.52
N ASP A 129 8.57 -14.35 -4.60
CA ASP A 129 9.88 -14.85 -5.03
C ASP A 129 10.98 -14.43 -4.06
N VAL A 130 10.96 -13.18 -3.56
CA VAL A 130 11.89 -12.72 -2.51
C VAL A 130 11.73 -13.54 -1.23
N LEU A 131 10.49 -13.80 -0.81
CA LEU A 131 10.22 -14.58 0.40
C LEU A 131 10.74 -16.02 0.25
N LEU A 132 10.48 -16.69 -0.89
CA LEU A 132 10.93 -18.06 -1.16
C LEU A 132 12.46 -18.15 -1.30
N GLN A 133 13.12 -17.13 -1.87
CA GLN A 133 14.58 -17.09 -2.03
C GLN A 133 15.31 -16.73 -0.73
N THR A 134 14.59 -16.20 0.27
CA THR A 134 15.21 -15.85 1.55
C THR A 134 15.55 -17.10 2.36
N VAL A 135 16.84 -17.29 2.58
CA VAL A 135 17.39 -18.43 3.32
C VAL A 135 18.42 -17.94 4.34
N TYR A 136 18.32 -18.41 5.56
CA TYR A 136 19.31 -18.16 6.61
C TYR A 136 19.94 -19.47 7.07
N ASN A 137 21.26 -19.51 7.16
CA ASN A 137 22.01 -20.66 7.65
C ASN A 137 22.53 -20.38 9.05
N GLU A 138 22.31 -21.31 9.95
CA GLU A 138 22.93 -21.35 11.26
C GLU A 138 24.05 -22.39 11.21
N ASN A 139 25.30 -21.94 11.37
CA ASN A 139 26.47 -22.80 11.34
C ASN A 139 27.06 -22.95 12.73
N ASP A 140 27.61 -24.10 13.00
CA ASP A 140 28.44 -24.33 14.19
C ASP A 140 29.62 -23.36 14.21
N LYS A 141 29.80 -22.66 15.30
CA LYS A 141 30.80 -21.60 15.43
C LYS A 141 32.25 -22.09 15.42
N VAL A 142 32.47 -23.38 15.74
CA VAL A 142 33.79 -23.99 15.84
C VAL A 142 34.16 -24.73 14.56
N THR A 143 33.22 -25.54 14.05
CA THR A 143 33.46 -26.40 12.87
C THR A 143 33.03 -25.78 11.55
N GLY A 144 32.27 -24.69 11.58
CA GLY A 144 31.66 -24.07 10.39
C GLY A 144 30.55 -24.90 9.74
N LYS A 145 30.24 -26.09 10.26
CA LYS A 145 29.23 -26.98 9.67
C LYS A 145 27.83 -26.41 9.85
N LEU A 146 26.99 -26.60 8.82
CA LEU A 146 25.58 -26.21 8.86
C LEU A 146 24.84 -27.00 9.94
N ILE A 147 24.28 -26.30 10.92
CA ILE A 147 23.40 -26.83 11.97
C ILE A 147 21.95 -26.83 11.49
N LYS A 148 21.50 -25.68 11.00
CA LYS A 148 20.10 -25.47 10.62
C LYS A 148 19.97 -24.47 9.47
N GLN A 149 19.01 -24.72 8.61
CA GLN A 149 18.61 -23.78 7.57
C GLN A 149 17.19 -23.28 7.86
N TYR A 150 17.01 -21.98 7.80
CA TYR A 150 15.72 -21.32 7.96
C TYR A 150 15.25 -20.84 6.58
N LYS A 151 14.16 -21.41 6.11
CA LYS A 151 13.50 -21.09 4.83
C LYS A 151 11.99 -21.24 5.00
N ILE A 152 11.22 -20.78 4.02
CA ILE A 152 9.78 -20.97 4.01
C ILE A 152 9.48 -22.44 3.63
N GLU A 153 8.64 -23.08 4.44
CA GLU A 153 8.28 -24.50 4.34
C GLU A 153 6.76 -24.69 4.08
N VAL A 154 5.97 -23.63 4.25
CA VAL A 154 4.51 -23.68 4.02
C VAL A 154 4.13 -23.17 2.62
N PRO A 155 2.97 -23.55 2.07
CA PRO A 155 2.49 -23.01 0.81
C PRO A 155 2.42 -21.48 0.82
N LEU A 156 3.05 -20.86 -0.17
CA LEU A 156 3.05 -19.41 -0.39
C LEU A 156 2.45 -19.11 -1.76
N GLU A 157 1.29 -18.48 -1.76
CA GLU A 157 0.51 -18.18 -2.97
C GLU A 157 0.42 -16.67 -3.22
N ILE A 158 0.01 -16.31 -4.44
CA ILE A 158 -0.24 -14.92 -4.82
C ILE A 158 -1.74 -14.71 -4.93
N LEU A 159 -2.21 -13.62 -4.32
CA LEU A 159 -3.51 -13.02 -4.58
C LEU A 159 -3.28 -11.51 -4.76
N HIS A 160 -3.34 -11.05 -6.00
CA HIS A 160 -3.19 -9.63 -6.31
C HIS A 160 -4.28 -8.80 -5.61
N GLU A 161 -3.93 -7.58 -5.21
CA GLU A 161 -4.94 -6.64 -4.76
C GLU A 161 -5.84 -6.24 -5.92
N GLY A 162 -7.11 -6.04 -5.65
CA GLY A 162 -8.08 -5.56 -6.61
C GLY A 162 -8.24 -4.03 -6.56
N VAL A 163 -9.04 -3.53 -7.50
CA VAL A 163 -9.56 -2.16 -7.50
C VAL A 163 -11.08 -2.22 -7.65
N ASP A 164 -11.78 -1.37 -6.90
CA ASP A 164 -13.23 -1.24 -7.06
C ASP A 164 -13.56 -0.48 -8.34
N THR A 165 -13.98 -1.21 -9.37
CA THR A 165 -14.31 -0.64 -10.68
C THR A 165 -15.63 0.13 -10.70
N SER A 166 -16.39 0.13 -9.61
CA SER A 166 -17.56 1.01 -9.46
C SER A 166 -17.16 2.42 -9.00
N ILE A 167 -15.98 2.56 -8.37
CA ILE A 167 -15.44 3.84 -7.88
C ILE A 167 -14.34 4.34 -8.83
N TYR A 168 -13.33 3.50 -9.08
CA TYR A 168 -12.19 3.87 -9.92
C TYR A 168 -12.50 3.61 -11.38
N THR A 169 -12.96 4.66 -12.05
CA THR A 169 -13.40 4.64 -13.44
C THR A 169 -12.79 5.80 -14.19
N LYS A 170 -12.80 5.70 -15.53
CA LYS A 170 -12.50 6.85 -16.39
C LYS A 170 -13.76 7.72 -16.50
N GLU A 171 -13.69 8.91 -15.94
CA GLU A 171 -14.81 9.87 -15.91
C GLU A 171 -14.33 11.31 -16.05
N GLU A 172 -15.25 12.25 -16.20
CA GLU A 172 -14.95 13.68 -16.15
C GLU A 172 -14.84 14.12 -14.68
N SER A 173 -13.69 14.70 -14.31
CA SER A 173 -13.47 15.20 -12.95
C SER A 173 -14.20 16.53 -12.74
N LYS A 174 -14.85 16.63 -11.57
CA LYS A 174 -15.47 17.86 -11.06
C LYS A 174 -14.62 18.52 -9.96
N LEU A 175 -13.48 17.92 -9.63
CA LEU A 175 -12.57 18.47 -8.64
C LEU A 175 -11.93 19.75 -9.19
N ASP A 176 -11.98 20.82 -8.40
CA ASP A 176 -11.29 22.08 -8.71
C ASP A 176 -9.95 22.11 -7.97
N LEU A 177 -8.87 22.23 -8.74
CA LEU A 177 -7.52 22.37 -8.24
C LEU A 177 -6.90 23.64 -8.82
N ASP A 178 -6.41 24.51 -7.94
CA ASP A 178 -5.68 25.72 -8.33
C ASP A 178 -4.27 25.37 -8.84
N LEU A 179 -4.22 24.80 -10.06
CA LEU A 179 -3.00 24.45 -10.77
C LEU A 179 -2.77 25.46 -11.91
N LYS A 180 -1.59 26.04 -11.96
CA LYS A 180 -1.21 27.01 -13.03
C LYS A 180 -1.00 26.29 -14.36
N GLU A 181 -0.25 25.18 -14.33
CA GLU A 181 0.14 24.41 -15.49
C GLU A 181 -0.99 23.52 -15.99
N ASP A 182 -1.13 23.40 -17.31
CA ASP A 182 -2.08 22.48 -17.95
C ASP A 182 -1.56 21.03 -18.03
N PHE A 183 -0.27 20.83 -17.78
CA PHE A 183 0.37 19.53 -17.65
C PHE A 183 0.96 19.37 -16.25
N ASN A 184 0.41 18.46 -15.46
CA ASN A 184 0.96 18.13 -14.15
C ASN A 184 1.20 16.63 -14.02
N TYR A 185 2.31 16.27 -13.40
CA TYR A 185 2.56 14.94 -12.88
C TYR A 185 1.95 14.79 -11.48
N LEU A 186 1.44 13.61 -11.17
CA LEU A 186 0.89 13.29 -9.86
C LEU A 186 1.76 12.24 -9.18
N PHE A 187 2.11 12.49 -7.93
CA PHE A 187 2.63 11.50 -7.00
C PHE A 187 1.60 11.21 -5.91
N VAL A 188 1.39 9.93 -5.56
CA VAL A 188 0.52 9.51 -4.45
C VAL A 188 1.29 8.58 -3.52
N GLY A 189 1.39 8.93 -2.25
CA GLY A 189 2.03 8.09 -1.24
C GLY A 189 2.45 8.84 0.01
N HIS A 190 2.84 8.10 1.06
CA HIS A 190 3.38 8.70 2.28
C HIS A 190 4.81 9.19 2.09
N TRP A 191 5.14 10.30 2.74
CA TRP A 191 6.50 10.82 2.85
C TRP A 191 6.92 10.83 4.32
N LEU A 192 7.50 9.72 4.78
CA LEU A 192 7.82 9.51 6.19
C LEU A 192 9.14 10.15 6.60
N LYS A 193 10.18 10.04 5.76
CA LYS A 193 11.51 10.61 6.01
C LYS A 193 11.81 11.73 5.04
N GLY A 194 12.49 12.80 5.52
CA GLY A 194 12.76 14.00 4.73
C GLY A 194 14.00 13.92 3.85
N ASP A 195 15.03 13.19 4.29
CA ASP A 195 16.33 13.18 3.62
C ASP A 195 16.31 12.43 2.29
N ILE A 196 17.02 12.98 1.31
CA ILE A 196 17.17 12.38 -0.02
C ILE A 196 17.77 10.98 0.10
N GLY A 197 17.14 10.01 -0.53
CA GLY A 197 17.59 8.63 -0.54
C GLY A 197 17.26 7.83 0.72
N GLN A 198 16.63 8.41 1.75
CA GLN A 198 16.32 7.70 3.00
C GLN A 198 14.88 7.21 3.11
N ASP A 199 13.96 7.84 2.39
CA ASP A 199 12.57 7.39 2.34
C ASP A 199 12.37 6.27 1.32
N ARG A 200 11.46 5.34 1.60
CA ARG A 200 11.15 4.25 0.66
C ARG A 200 10.50 4.78 -0.62
N LYS A 201 9.57 5.72 -0.49
CA LYS A 201 8.91 6.37 -1.64
C LYS A 201 9.81 7.39 -2.35
N ASP A 202 10.90 7.77 -1.73
CA ASP A 202 11.95 8.69 -2.19
C ASP A 202 11.45 10.01 -2.77
N VAL A 203 10.44 10.59 -2.08
CA VAL A 203 9.77 11.83 -2.52
C VAL A 203 10.76 12.98 -2.66
N SER A 204 11.73 13.08 -1.75
CA SER A 204 12.77 14.11 -1.84
C SER A 204 13.61 13.98 -3.12
N MET A 205 13.94 12.74 -3.53
CA MET A 205 14.65 12.48 -4.77
C MET A 205 13.78 12.80 -5.98
N LEU A 206 12.48 12.45 -5.92
CA LEU A 206 11.54 12.79 -6.98
C LEU A 206 11.48 14.31 -7.21
N ILE A 207 11.33 15.11 -6.14
CA ILE A 207 11.33 16.57 -6.25
C ILE A 207 12.65 17.08 -6.83
N LYS A 208 13.78 16.55 -6.33
CA LYS A 208 15.13 16.92 -6.83
C LYS A 208 15.27 16.65 -8.32
N CYS A 209 14.99 15.42 -8.77
CA CYS A 209 15.08 15.06 -10.19
C CYS A 209 14.13 15.89 -11.05
N PHE A 210 12.91 16.17 -10.55
CA PHE A 210 11.94 17.00 -11.24
C PHE A 210 12.46 18.43 -11.42
N CYS A 211 13.02 19.04 -10.37
CA CYS A 211 13.65 20.35 -10.47
C CYS A 211 14.84 20.34 -11.43
N GLU A 212 15.72 19.35 -11.37
CA GLU A 212 16.87 19.22 -12.29
C GLU A 212 16.45 19.08 -13.75
N SER A 213 15.32 18.40 -14.00
CA SER A 213 14.83 18.19 -15.35
C SER A 213 14.14 19.41 -15.97
N PHE A 214 13.54 20.27 -15.15
CA PHE A 214 12.67 21.35 -15.61
C PHE A 214 13.07 22.75 -15.09
N ASN A 215 14.23 22.88 -14.39
CA ASN A 215 14.73 24.21 -14.02
C ASN A 215 15.03 25.05 -15.27
N ASP A 216 14.64 26.32 -15.23
CA ASP A 216 14.78 27.27 -16.33
C ASP A 216 14.12 26.83 -17.67
N THR A 217 13.15 25.91 -17.61
CA THR A 217 12.37 25.48 -18.78
C THR A 217 11.14 26.38 -18.92
N GLU A 218 10.95 26.97 -20.10
CA GLU A 218 9.72 27.66 -20.47
C GLU A 218 8.57 26.64 -20.56
N ASP A 219 7.39 26.98 -20.06
CA ASP A 219 6.22 26.08 -19.98
C ASP A 219 6.49 24.76 -19.23
N SER A 220 7.31 24.80 -18.17
CA SER A 220 7.61 23.63 -17.37
C SER A 220 6.32 23.01 -16.79
N PRO A 221 6.24 21.66 -16.71
CA PRO A 221 5.10 21.01 -16.08
C PRO A 221 5.11 21.22 -14.55
N GLY A 222 3.93 21.01 -13.90
CA GLY A 222 3.84 20.99 -12.44
C GLY A 222 3.98 19.58 -11.87
N LEU A 223 4.35 19.48 -10.60
CA LEU A 223 4.35 18.26 -9.81
C LEU A 223 3.36 18.38 -8.65
N VAL A 224 2.32 17.57 -8.65
CA VAL A 224 1.33 17.50 -7.56
C VAL A 224 1.69 16.34 -6.65
N LEU A 225 1.96 16.63 -5.39
CA LEU A 225 2.28 15.67 -4.35
C LEU A 225 1.04 15.44 -3.48
N LYS A 226 0.27 14.39 -3.74
CA LYS A 226 -0.75 13.88 -2.83
C LYS A 226 -0.07 13.04 -1.77
N THR A 227 0.33 13.68 -0.69
CA THR A 227 1.18 13.08 0.33
C THR A 227 0.82 13.53 1.75
N SER A 228 1.18 12.70 2.70
CA SER A 228 1.18 12.99 4.13
C SER A 228 2.32 12.22 4.80
N SER A 229 2.63 12.57 6.05
CA SER A 229 3.41 11.69 6.91
C SER A 229 2.48 10.61 7.52
N ALA A 230 2.59 10.30 8.82
CA ALA A 230 1.71 9.33 9.47
C ALA A 230 0.32 9.88 9.81
N THR A 231 0.17 11.23 9.95
CA THR A 231 -1.08 11.89 10.33
C THR A 231 -1.36 13.11 9.44
N PHE A 232 -2.53 13.75 9.63
CA PHE A 232 -2.96 14.94 8.87
C PHE A 232 -2.95 16.23 9.72
N SER A 233 -2.02 16.37 10.67
CA SER A 233 -1.93 17.55 11.50
C SER A 233 -1.36 18.76 10.74
N VAL A 234 -1.76 19.97 11.17
CA VAL A 234 -1.23 21.24 10.62
C VAL A 234 0.30 21.28 10.72
N LYS A 235 0.87 20.83 11.84
CA LYS A 235 2.33 20.76 12.03
C LYS A 235 3.01 19.89 10.97
N GLN A 236 2.42 18.78 10.59
CA GLN A 236 2.98 17.94 9.54
C GLN A 236 2.87 18.55 8.16
N ARG A 237 1.77 19.27 7.88
CA ARG A 237 1.64 20.02 6.64
C ARG A 237 2.77 21.05 6.49
N GLU A 238 3.03 21.85 7.53
CA GLU A 238 4.09 22.84 7.50
C GLU A 238 5.48 22.19 7.34
N LEU A 239 5.73 21.08 8.04
CA LEU A 239 6.98 20.32 7.87
C LEU A 239 7.18 19.83 6.42
N LEU A 240 6.13 19.37 5.75
CA LEU A 240 6.21 18.95 4.35
C LEU A 240 6.45 20.14 3.42
N ARG A 241 5.85 21.30 3.69
CA ARG A 241 6.13 22.55 2.96
C ARG A 241 7.59 22.99 3.10
N GLU A 242 8.13 22.98 4.31
CA GLU A 242 9.52 23.29 4.58
C GLU A 242 10.48 22.34 3.82
N ARG A 243 10.17 21.05 3.79
CA ARG A 243 10.93 20.05 3.04
C ARG A 243 10.90 20.32 1.53
N ILE A 244 9.74 20.62 0.95
CA ILE A 244 9.63 21.01 -0.46
C ILE A 244 10.49 22.24 -0.71
N GLN A 245 10.32 23.30 0.08
CA GLN A 245 11.05 24.54 -0.06
C GLN A 245 12.58 24.35 0.06
N SER A 246 13.03 23.50 0.98
CA SER A 246 14.46 23.21 1.17
C SER A 246 15.13 22.57 -0.05
N ILE A 247 14.34 21.91 -0.91
CA ILE A 247 14.82 21.32 -2.16
C ILE A 247 14.70 22.33 -3.30
N THR A 248 13.52 22.92 -3.50
CA THR A 248 13.24 23.82 -4.63
C THR A 248 14.04 25.10 -4.59
N SER A 249 14.31 25.66 -3.40
CA SER A 249 15.13 26.88 -3.23
C SER A 249 16.60 26.76 -3.68
N ARG A 250 17.06 25.57 -4.04
CA ARG A 250 18.41 25.34 -4.59
C ARG A 250 18.51 25.64 -6.08
N TYR A 251 17.39 25.90 -6.74
CA TYR A 251 17.30 26.13 -8.18
C TYR A 251 16.88 27.58 -8.45
N SER A 252 17.36 28.14 -9.54
CA SER A 252 17.12 29.55 -9.93
C SER A 252 15.68 29.81 -10.34
N ASN A 253 15.09 28.87 -11.11
CA ASN A 253 13.71 28.94 -11.60
C ASN A 253 13.09 27.54 -11.60
N PRO A 254 12.81 26.98 -10.42
CA PRO A 254 12.29 25.61 -10.31
C PRO A 254 10.87 25.51 -10.85
N PRO A 255 10.47 24.34 -11.38
CA PRO A 255 9.08 24.06 -11.73
C PRO A 255 8.17 24.10 -10.49
N SER A 256 6.88 24.31 -10.70
CA SER A 256 5.91 24.34 -9.60
C SER A 256 5.77 22.96 -8.94
N VAL A 257 5.82 22.94 -7.61
CA VAL A 257 5.58 21.75 -6.79
C VAL A 257 4.42 22.04 -5.83
N TYR A 258 3.31 21.36 -6.03
CA TYR A 258 2.07 21.52 -5.27
C TYR A 258 1.95 20.46 -4.19
N LEU A 259 1.57 20.86 -2.98
CA LEU A 259 1.27 19.93 -1.88
C LEU A 259 -0.26 19.80 -1.72
N LEU A 260 -0.80 18.67 -2.10
CA LEU A 260 -2.18 18.27 -1.80
C LEU A 260 -2.19 17.45 -0.50
N PHE A 261 -2.41 18.14 0.61
CA PHE A 261 -2.39 17.58 1.96
C PHE A 261 -3.82 17.42 2.49
N GLY A 262 -4.09 16.29 3.11
CA GLY A 262 -5.40 15.97 3.68
C GLY A 262 -5.85 14.57 3.28
N GLN A 263 -6.94 14.14 3.88
CA GLN A 263 -7.61 12.89 3.52
C GLN A 263 -8.55 13.17 2.35
N LEU A 264 -8.60 12.25 1.41
CA LEU A 264 -9.60 12.17 0.35
C LEU A 264 -10.33 10.84 0.47
N THR A 265 -11.60 10.81 0.11
CA THR A 265 -12.35 9.55 -0.09
C THR A 265 -11.88 8.85 -1.35
N ASP A 266 -12.31 7.60 -1.56
CA ASP A 266 -11.96 6.86 -2.77
C ASP A 266 -12.55 7.54 -4.03
N GLU A 267 -13.76 8.12 -3.93
CA GLU A 267 -14.38 8.91 -5.01
C GLU A 267 -13.61 10.20 -5.29
N GLU A 268 -13.18 10.92 -4.25
CA GLU A 268 -12.34 12.11 -4.41
C GLU A 268 -10.97 11.77 -4.99
N MET A 269 -10.41 10.61 -4.64
CA MET A 269 -9.18 10.10 -5.25
C MET A 269 -9.40 9.78 -6.73
N ASN A 270 -10.53 9.16 -7.11
CA ASN A 270 -10.86 8.95 -8.52
C ASN A 270 -11.01 10.29 -9.28
N GLN A 271 -11.66 11.30 -8.67
CA GLN A 271 -11.75 12.64 -9.23
C GLN A 271 -10.35 13.27 -9.44
N LEU A 272 -9.44 13.12 -8.47
CA LEU A 272 -8.06 13.59 -8.60
C LEU A 272 -7.34 12.90 -9.77
N TYR A 273 -7.46 11.59 -9.88
CA TYR A 273 -6.83 10.81 -10.95
C TYR A 273 -7.35 11.22 -12.34
N ASN A 274 -8.63 11.52 -12.44
CA ASN A 274 -9.27 11.95 -13.70
C ASN A 274 -9.13 13.46 -14.00
N HIS A 275 -8.60 14.26 -13.05
CA HIS A 275 -8.49 15.73 -13.24
C HIS A 275 -7.81 16.07 -14.58
N PRO A 276 -8.37 17.02 -15.39
CA PRO A 276 -7.92 17.28 -16.76
C PRO A 276 -6.49 17.81 -16.82
N LYS A 277 -6.00 18.50 -15.79
CA LYS A 277 -4.62 18.98 -15.70
C LYS A 277 -3.63 17.94 -15.15
N ILE A 278 -4.08 16.81 -14.60
CA ILE A 278 -3.22 15.67 -14.25
C ILE A 278 -3.08 14.80 -15.49
N LYS A 279 -1.88 14.72 -16.05
CA LYS A 279 -1.60 14.02 -17.30
C LYS A 279 -0.89 12.69 -17.13
N SER A 280 -0.14 12.51 -16.06
CA SER A 280 0.64 11.32 -15.79
C SER A 280 0.83 11.12 -14.29
N MET A 281 0.98 9.87 -13.85
CA MET A 281 1.49 9.56 -12.49
C MET A 281 2.98 9.27 -12.56
N ILE A 282 3.72 9.70 -11.52
CA ILE A 282 5.15 9.45 -11.42
C ILE A 282 5.53 8.98 -10.01
N THR A 283 6.38 7.96 -9.92
CA THR A 283 6.95 7.50 -8.65
C THR A 283 8.37 6.98 -8.85
N LEU A 284 9.27 7.36 -7.96
CA LEU A 284 10.65 6.83 -7.86
C LEU A 284 10.79 5.89 -6.66
N THR A 285 9.71 5.19 -6.31
CA THR A 285 9.73 4.27 -5.16
C THR A 285 10.84 3.23 -5.29
N LYS A 286 11.51 2.96 -4.17
CA LYS A 286 12.54 1.91 -4.06
C LYS A 286 11.97 0.50 -3.98
N GLY A 287 10.66 0.38 -3.86
CA GLY A 287 9.94 -0.89 -3.85
C GLY A 287 8.51 -0.74 -3.36
N GLU A 288 7.65 -1.58 -3.93
CA GLU A 288 6.25 -1.76 -3.56
C GLU A 288 5.96 -3.24 -3.35
N GLY A 289 5.22 -3.57 -2.31
CA GLY A 289 4.66 -4.90 -2.19
C GLY A 289 3.68 -5.19 -3.32
N PHE A 290 2.84 -4.21 -3.66
CA PHE A 290 1.91 -4.24 -4.79
C PHE A 290 1.90 -2.92 -5.57
N GLY A 291 1.59 -1.80 -4.92
CA GLY A 291 1.51 -0.48 -5.56
C GLY A 291 0.08 -0.04 -5.89
N ARG A 292 -0.85 -0.19 -4.93
CA ARG A 292 -2.27 0.10 -5.10
C ARG A 292 -2.58 1.46 -5.79
N PRO A 293 -1.96 2.60 -5.43
CA PRO A 293 -2.24 3.87 -6.11
C PRO A 293 -1.92 3.85 -7.62
N LEU A 294 -0.92 3.04 -8.03
CA LEU A 294 -0.59 2.87 -9.46
C LEU A 294 -1.68 2.08 -10.19
N LEU A 295 -2.22 1.02 -9.53
CA LEU A 295 -3.34 0.26 -10.08
C LEU A 295 -4.58 1.14 -10.22
N GLU A 296 -4.96 1.88 -9.17
CA GLU A 296 -6.10 2.79 -9.17
C GLU A 296 -5.97 3.84 -10.28
N PHE A 297 -4.80 4.49 -10.40
CA PHE A 297 -4.56 5.47 -11.44
C PHE A 297 -4.62 4.88 -12.86
N SER A 298 -4.17 3.62 -13.03
CA SER A 298 -4.18 2.96 -14.34
C SER A 298 -5.58 2.85 -14.96
N MET A 299 -6.64 2.86 -14.12
CA MET A 299 -8.04 2.84 -14.56
C MET A 299 -8.43 4.07 -15.40
N THR A 300 -7.70 5.19 -15.26
CA THR A 300 -7.90 6.39 -16.09
C THR A 300 -7.38 6.23 -17.53
N GLY A 301 -6.50 5.26 -17.77
CA GLY A 301 -5.78 5.09 -19.04
C GLY A 301 -4.67 6.12 -19.28
N LYS A 302 -4.33 6.97 -18.29
CA LYS A 302 -3.24 7.94 -18.40
C LYS A 302 -1.88 7.26 -18.18
N PRO A 303 -0.77 7.81 -18.73
CA PRO A 303 0.58 7.26 -18.57
C PRO A 303 1.04 7.21 -17.11
N ILE A 304 1.87 6.19 -16.80
CA ILE A 304 2.52 6.03 -15.51
C ILE A 304 4.03 5.92 -15.73
N ILE A 305 4.80 6.70 -14.97
CA ILE A 305 6.26 6.60 -14.89
C ILE A 305 6.60 5.97 -13.54
N ALA A 306 7.20 4.79 -13.56
CA ALA A 306 7.56 4.05 -12.37
C ALA A 306 8.86 3.26 -12.58
N SER A 307 9.53 2.88 -11.48
CA SER A 307 10.70 2.00 -11.56
C SER A 307 10.31 0.63 -12.11
N ASN A 308 11.12 0.06 -13.02
CA ASN A 308 10.93 -1.30 -13.53
C ASN A 308 11.35 -2.35 -12.49
N TRP A 309 10.79 -2.29 -11.30
CA TRP A 309 11.18 -3.15 -10.20
C TRP A 309 10.06 -3.28 -9.15
N SER A 310 9.96 -4.45 -8.51
CA SER A 310 9.03 -4.79 -7.43
C SER A 310 7.57 -5.08 -7.84
N GLY A 311 6.65 -5.08 -6.88
CA GLY A 311 5.33 -5.68 -7.03
C GLY A 311 4.41 -5.06 -8.09
N HIS A 312 4.54 -3.77 -8.37
CA HIS A 312 3.70 -3.11 -9.38
C HIS A 312 3.98 -3.56 -10.82
N LYS A 313 5.08 -4.28 -11.07
CA LYS A 313 5.34 -4.90 -12.38
C LYS A 313 4.30 -5.94 -12.79
N ASP A 314 3.62 -6.54 -11.82
CA ASP A 314 2.65 -7.60 -12.11
C ASP A 314 1.42 -7.09 -12.90
N PHE A 315 1.11 -5.80 -12.82
CA PHE A 315 -0.03 -5.20 -13.54
C PHE A 315 0.33 -4.04 -14.47
N LEU A 316 1.52 -3.43 -14.32
CA LEU A 316 2.01 -2.43 -15.27
C LEU A 316 2.64 -3.15 -16.48
N LEU A 317 1.93 -3.13 -17.61
CA LEU A 317 2.43 -3.72 -18.86
C LEU A 317 3.56 -2.86 -19.41
N MET A 318 4.75 -3.44 -19.55
CA MET A 318 5.97 -2.77 -20.01
C MET A 318 5.82 -2.08 -21.38
N ASP A 319 4.96 -2.60 -22.26
CA ASP A 319 4.74 -2.05 -23.60
C ASP A 319 3.95 -0.73 -23.63
N LYS A 320 3.39 -0.32 -22.48
CA LYS A 320 2.57 0.91 -22.35
C LYS A 320 3.06 1.83 -21.23
N ALA A 321 4.03 1.41 -20.43
CA ALA A 321 4.68 2.22 -19.42
C ALA A 321 5.98 2.81 -19.97
N ILE A 322 6.17 4.11 -19.78
CA ILE A 322 7.49 4.74 -19.99
C ILE A 322 8.28 4.44 -18.71
N MET A 323 9.33 3.63 -18.85
CA MET A 323 10.20 3.23 -17.75
C MET A 323 11.48 4.07 -17.75
#